data_70da6f3010fec2a54166ecd81fe75606
#
_entry.id   70da6f3010fec2a54166ecd81fe75606
#
_cell.length_a   1.000
_cell.length_b   1.000
_cell.length_c   1.000
_cell.angle_alpha   90.00
_cell.angle_beta   90.00
_cell.angle_gamma   90.00
#
_symmetry.space_group_name_H-M   'P 1'
#
loop_
_entity.id
_entity.type
_entity.pdbx_description
1 polymer ?
#
loop_
_entity_poly.entity_id
_entity_poly.type
_entity_poly.pdbx_seq_one_letter_code
_entity_poly.pdbx_strand_id
1 'polypeptide(L)'
;MTGDLQAAEVILCCGRGLQNKRNLNLAFRVADCIQAQIAGTRAAVDLGWIPANREIGLSGARVEPQIYIGCGVSGTNFHTMGMKHAKKIIAINTDPLAPIFQIADIRIEEDVCKVLFALMHTFSEKNSLQPSSIHHPSVDELLAFFDR
;
A
#
# COMPACT_ATOMS: atom_id res chain seq x y z
N MET A 1 -3.35 -10.50 -8.18
CA MET A 1 -3.58 -9.18 -8.82
C MET A 1 -4.70 -9.23 -9.84
N THR A 2 -5.86 -9.70 -9.41
CA THR A 2 -7.01 -9.91 -10.29
C THR A 2 -8.15 -8.90 -10.05
N GLY A 3 -8.15 -8.20 -8.92
CA GLY A 3 -9.21 -7.24 -8.61
C GLY A 3 -9.09 -5.92 -9.38
N ASP A 4 -10.22 -5.24 -9.55
CA ASP A 4 -10.28 -3.93 -10.18
C ASP A 4 -9.75 -2.86 -9.20
N LEU A 5 -8.71 -2.13 -9.60
CA LEU A 5 -8.14 -1.07 -8.77
C LEU A 5 -9.14 0.04 -8.47
N GLN A 6 -10.00 0.37 -9.43
CA GLN A 6 -10.95 1.49 -9.25
C GLN A 6 -12.07 1.12 -8.27
N ALA A 7 -12.34 -0.17 -8.08
CA ALA A 7 -13.34 -0.66 -7.12
C ALA A 7 -12.73 -1.03 -5.77
N ALA A 8 -11.41 -0.95 -5.61
CA ALA A 8 -10.72 -1.41 -4.41
C ALA A 8 -11.01 -0.49 -3.21
N GLU A 9 -11.32 -1.09 -2.07
CA GLU A 9 -11.45 -0.35 -0.81
C GLU A 9 -10.09 -0.03 -0.20
N VAL A 10 -9.12 -0.95 -0.34
CA VAL A 10 -7.76 -0.80 0.19
C VAL A 10 -6.77 -1.09 -0.92
N ILE A 11 -5.86 -0.16 -1.13
CA ILE A 11 -4.78 -0.30 -2.10
C ILE A 11 -3.44 -0.23 -1.37
N LEU A 12 -2.58 -1.22 -1.63
CA LEU A 12 -1.18 -1.19 -1.22
C LEU A 12 -0.36 -0.89 -2.46
N CYS A 13 0.24 0.30 -2.49
CA CYS A 13 0.99 0.78 -3.63
C CYS A 13 2.48 0.59 -3.40
N CYS A 14 3.13 -0.11 -4.34
CA CYS A 14 4.55 -0.42 -4.28
C CYS A 14 5.34 0.65 -5.01
N GLY A 15 6.28 1.28 -4.31
CA GLY A 15 7.21 2.24 -4.90
C GLY A 15 8.62 1.69 -4.93
N ARG A 16 9.50 2.41 -5.62
CA ARG A 16 10.91 2.03 -5.73
C ARG A 16 11.62 1.92 -4.37
N GLY A 17 11.11 2.62 -3.36
CA GLY A 17 11.65 2.57 -1.99
C GLY A 17 11.55 1.21 -1.33
N LEU A 18 10.83 0.24 -1.90
CA LEU A 18 10.89 -1.16 -1.46
C LEU A 18 12.24 -1.81 -1.73
N GLN A 19 13.02 -1.26 -2.67
CA GLN A 19 14.43 -1.54 -2.95
C GLN A 19 14.70 -2.83 -3.73
N ASN A 20 14.00 -3.94 -3.45
CA ASN A 20 14.31 -5.22 -4.09
C ASN A 20 13.07 -6.12 -4.14
N LYS A 21 13.21 -7.24 -4.87
CA LYS A 21 12.10 -8.19 -5.07
C LYS A 21 11.71 -8.94 -3.80
N ARG A 22 12.63 -9.13 -2.86
CA ARG A 22 12.31 -9.78 -1.57
C ARG A 22 11.28 -8.93 -0.82
N ASN A 23 11.52 -7.63 -0.74
CA ASN A 23 10.63 -6.70 -0.07
C ASN A 23 9.31 -6.55 -0.83
N LEU A 24 9.37 -6.61 -2.15
CA LEU A 24 8.17 -6.62 -3.00
C LEU A 24 7.30 -7.84 -2.70
N ASN A 25 7.91 -9.03 -2.57
CA ASN A 25 7.17 -10.24 -2.23
C ASN A 25 6.52 -10.14 -0.85
N LEU A 26 7.19 -9.50 0.10
CA LEU A 26 6.62 -9.24 1.41
C LEU A 26 5.37 -8.34 1.29
N ALA A 27 5.45 -7.30 0.46
CA ALA A 27 4.29 -6.43 0.20
C ALA A 27 3.11 -7.21 -0.39
N PHE A 28 3.37 -8.13 -1.31
CA PHE A 28 2.33 -8.98 -1.89
C PHE A 28 1.66 -9.86 -0.84
N ARG A 29 2.46 -10.44 0.06
CA ARG A 29 1.93 -11.28 1.14
C ARG A 29 1.09 -10.48 2.13
N VAL A 30 1.54 -9.28 2.46
CA VAL A 30 0.78 -8.38 3.34
C VAL A 30 -0.54 -7.97 2.68
N ALA A 31 -0.51 -7.65 1.39
CA ALA A 31 -1.73 -7.30 0.66
C ALA A 31 -2.77 -8.43 0.73
N ASP A 32 -2.34 -9.68 0.60
CA ASP A 32 -3.24 -10.83 0.76
C ASP A 32 -3.81 -10.89 2.18
N CYS A 33 -2.97 -10.68 3.20
CA CYS A 33 -3.40 -10.72 4.61
C CYS A 33 -4.46 -9.67 4.93
N ILE A 34 -4.36 -8.48 4.35
CA ILE A 34 -5.26 -7.38 4.63
C ILE A 34 -6.31 -7.16 3.55
N GLN A 35 -6.31 -8.01 2.54
CA GLN A 35 -7.23 -7.93 1.40
C GLN A 35 -7.12 -6.62 0.63
N ALA A 36 -5.88 -6.12 0.47
CA ALA A 36 -5.60 -4.95 -0.34
C ALA A 36 -5.31 -5.36 -1.78
N GLN A 37 -5.66 -4.49 -2.70
CA GLN A 37 -5.24 -4.63 -4.10
C GLN A 37 -3.84 -4.04 -4.25
N ILE A 38 -2.98 -4.77 -4.96
CA ILE A 38 -1.63 -4.30 -5.26
C ILE A 38 -1.68 -3.32 -6.43
N ALA A 39 -0.94 -2.25 -6.29
CA ALA A 39 -0.69 -1.27 -7.35
C ALA A 39 0.76 -0.83 -7.28
N GLY A 40 1.19 -0.04 -8.23
CA GLY A 40 2.54 0.48 -8.24
C GLY A 40 2.65 1.86 -8.83
N THR A 41 3.77 2.50 -8.54
CA THR A 41 4.18 3.74 -9.19
C THR A 41 4.73 3.44 -10.57
N ARG A 42 4.90 4.47 -11.41
CA ARG A 42 5.56 4.32 -12.72
C ARG A 42 6.95 3.73 -12.54
N ALA A 43 7.70 4.15 -11.52
CA ALA A 43 9.04 3.62 -11.27
C ALA A 43 9.02 2.11 -11.00
N ALA A 44 8.04 1.62 -10.22
CA ALA A 44 7.92 0.19 -9.95
C ALA A 44 7.54 -0.58 -11.21
N VAL A 45 6.71 -0.01 -12.07
CA VAL A 45 6.38 -0.62 -13.37
C VAL A 45 7.61 -0.70 -14.25
N ASP A 46 8.39 0.38 -14.34
CA ASP A 46 9.60 0.43 -15.17
C ASP A 46 10.67 -0.56 -14.69
N LEU A 47 10.71 -0.85 -13.40
CA LEU A 47 11.60 -1.88 -12.83
C LEU A 47 11.12 -3.32 -13.13
N GLY A 48 9.93 -3.48 -13.70
CA GLY A 48 9.37 -4.78 -13.95
C GLY A 48 8.75 -5.46 -12.73
N TRP A 49 8.56 -4.71 -11.64
CA TRP A 49 8.00 -5.24 -10.39
C TRP A 49 6.49 -5.35 -10.43
N ILE A 50 5.83 -4.43 -11.09
CA ILE A 50 4.38 -4.30 -11.13
C ILE A 50 3.94 -4.26 -12.60
N PRO A 51 2.89 -5.00 -12.99
CA PRO A 51 2.37 -4.92 -14.35
C PRO A 51 1.87 -3.50 -14.68
N ALA A 52 2.00 -3.10 -15.94
CA ALA A 52 1.61 -1.77 -16.39
C ALA A 52 0.13 -1.47 -16.11
N ASN A 53 -0.74 -2.48 -16.14
CA ASN A 53 -2.17 -2.29 -15.87
C ASN A 53 -2.49 -2.08 -14.38
N ARG A 54 -1.48 -2.09 -13.53
CA ARG A 54 -1.61 -1.81 -12.08
C ARG A 54 -0.91 -0.51 -11.68
N GLU A 55 -0.50 0.29 -12.66
CA GLU A 55 0.12 1.58 -12.38
C GLU A 55 -0.93 2.60 -11.93
N ILE A 56 -0.61 3.37 -10.89
CA ILE A 56 -1.40 4.53 -10.45
C ILE A 56 -0.63 5.80 -10.83
N GLY A 57 -1.31 6.75 -11.44
CA GLY A 57 -0.73 8.02 -11.80
C GLY A 57 -1.33 8.59 -13.07
N LEU A 58 -0.71 9.63 -13.60
CA LEU A 58 -1.22 10.34 -14.77
C LEU A 58 -1.29 9.44 -16.01
N SER A 59 -0.34 8.51 -16.18
CA SER A 59 -0.36 7.56 -17.29
C SER A 59 -1.05 6.24 -16.97
N GLY A 60 -1.60 6.10 -15.77
CA GLY A 60 -2.21 4.87 -15.31
C GLY A 60 -3.62 5.10 -14.77
N ALA A 61 -3.99 4.30 -13.77
CA ALA A 61 -5.30 4.39 -13.15
C ALA A 61 -5.41 5.58 -12.19
N ARG A 62 -6.62 6.12 -12.08
CA ARG A 62 -6.99 7.06 -11.02
C ARG A 62 -7.91 6.33 -10.07
N VAL A 63 -7.60 6.41 -8.77
CA VAL A 63 -8.27 5.61 -7.74
C VAL A 63 -8.69 6.48 -6.56
N GLU A 64 -9.77 6.05 -5.89
CA GLU A 64 -10.30 6.74 -4.71
C GLU A 64 -10.65 5.70 -3.63
N PRO A 65 -9.65 4.91 -3.15
CA PRO A 65 -9.92 3.90 -2.15
C PRO A 65 -10.27 4.51 -0.79
N GLN A 66 -10.83 3.71 0.10
CA GLN A 66 -11.00 4.10 1.49
C GLN A 66 -9.63 4.29 2.17
N ILE A 67 -8.68 3.41 1.85
CA ILE A 67 -7.32 3.48 2.37
C ILE A 67 -6.33 3.27 1.23
N TYR A 68 -5.39 4.20 1.09
CA TYR A 68 -4.21 4.06 0.24
C TYR A 68 -2.99 3.93 1.15
N ILE A 69 -2.21 2.88 0.94
CA ILE A 69 -0.97 2.64 1.69
C ILE A 69 0.18 2.72 0.69
N GLY A 70 0.99 3.77 0.79
CA GLY A 70 2.17 3.95 -0.05
C GLY A 70 3.40 3.35 0.62
N CYS A 71 3.98 2.32 0.00
CA CYS A 71 5.14 1.60 0.51
C CYS A 71 6.37 2.00 -0.29
N GLY A 72 7.17 2.89 0.27
CA GLY A 72 8.36 3.40 -0.41
C GLY A 72 8.04 4.26 -1.64
N VAL A 73 6.92 4.96 -1.60
CA VAL A 73 6.47 5.86 -2.67
C VAL A 73 6.97 7.26 -2.37
N SER A 74 7.62 7.91 -3.33
CA SER A 74 8.08 9.29 -3.16
C SER A 74 6.94 10.30 -3.27
N GLY A 75 5.97 10.04 -4.14
CA GLY A 75 4.81 10.91 -4.30
C GLY A 75 5.04 12.10 -5.22
N THR A 76 5.64 11.86 -6.39
CA THR A 76 5.72 12.90 -7.42
C THR A 76 4.32 13.32 -7.84
N ASN A 77 4.18 14.53 -8.40
CA ASN A 77 2.89 15.01 -8.89
C ASN A 77 2.27 14.05 -9.90
N PHE A 78 3.09 13.42 -10.72
CA PHE A 78 2.66 12.44 -11.71
C PHE A 78 1.90 11.28 -11.04
N HIS A 79 2.40 10.79 -9.91
CA HIS A 79 1.75 9.72 -9.16
C HIS A 79 0.54 10.22 -8.38
N THR A 80 0.69 11.34 -7.67
CA THR A 80 -0.36 11.81 -6.76
C THR A 80 -1.63 12.24 -7.50
N MET A 81 -1.52 12.63 -8.77
CA MET A 81 -2.69 12.88 -9.63
C MET A 81 -3.62 11.67 -9.72
N GLY A 82 -3.09 10.46 -9.50
CA GLY A 82 -3.88 9.24 -9.56
C GLY A 82 -4.46 8.79 -8.23
N MET A 83 -4.02 9.33 -7.08
CA MET A 83 -4.48 8.82 -5.79
C MET A 83 -4.78 9.88 -4.72
N LYS A 84 -4.58 11.15 -5.02
CA LYS A 84 -4.72 12.22 -4.01
C LYS A 84 -6.14 12.35 -3.43
N HIS A 85 -7.14 11.77 -4.07
CA HIS A 85 -8.52 11.79 -3.60
C HIS A 85 -8.89 10.54 -2.77
N ALA A 86 -7.92 9.68 -2.45
CA ALA A 86 -8.15 8.59 -1.50
C ALA A 86 -8.66 9.16 -0.17
N LYS A 87 -9.55 8.44 0.50
CA LYS A 87 -10.16 8.93 1.74
C LYS A 87 -9.15 9.03 2.88
N LYS A 88 -8.26 8.03 2.99
CA LYS A 88 -7.12 8.07 3.92
C LYS A 88 -5.85 7.70 3.17
N ILE A 89 -4.85 8.53 3.28
CA ILE A 89 -3.54 8.31 2.67
C ILE A 89 -2.54 8.01 3.78
N ILE A 90 -1.99 6.80 3.76
CA ILE A 90 -0.96 6.36 4.69
C ILE A 90 0.33 6.25 3.88
N ALA A 91 1.35 7.00 4.29
CA ALA A 91 2.64 7.01 3.60
C ALA A 91 3.72 6.44 4.52
N ILE A 92 4.44 5.44 4.02
CA ILE A 92 5.55 4.81 4.72
C ILE A 92 6.81 5.04 3.89
N ASN A 93 7.77 5.78 4.45
CA ASN A 93 9.00 6.11 3.74
C ASN A 93 10.09 6.45 4.75
N THR A 94 11.33 6.10 4.44
CA THR A 94 12.47 6.47 5.29
C THR A 94 12.92 7.91 5.08
N ASP A 95 12.56 8.52 3.95
CA ASP A 95 12.95 9.88 3.63
C ASP A 95 11.93 10.86 4.21
N PRO A 96 12.31 11.66 5.23
CA PRO A 96 11.37 12.60 5.85
C PRO A 96 10.93 13.71 4.90
N LEU A 97 11.66 13.91 3.80
CA LEU A 97 11.35 14.94 2.81
C LEU A 97 10.58 14.40 1.61
N ALA A 98 10.16 13.14 1.63
CA ALA A 98 9.38 12.57 0.53
C ALA A 98 8.11 13.39 0.29
N PRO A 99 7.86 13.85 -0.93
CA PRO A 99 6.71 14.72 -1.22
C PRO A 99 5.35 14.14 -0.82
N ILE A 100 5.21 12.81 -0.79
CA ILE A 100 3.95 12.17 -0.39
C ILE A 100 3.54 12.54 1.03
N PHE A 101 4.50 12.86 1.90
CA PHE A 101 4.20 13.26 3.28
C PHE A 101 3.40 14.56 3.36
N GLN A 102 3.43 15.39 2.32
CA GLN A 102 2.66 16.63 2.31
C GLN A 102 1.16 16.40 2.18
N ILE A 103 0.74 15.27 1.60
CA ILE A 103 -0.67 14.96 1.41
C ILE A 103 -1.13 13.77 2.27
N ALA A 104 -0.22 13.15 3.01
CA ALA A 104 -0.55 11.98 3.82
C ALA A 104 -1.35 12.37 5.06
N ASP A 105 -2.39 11.59 5.36
CA ASP A 105 -3.12 11.70 6.62
C ASP A 105 -2.32 11.08 7.76
N ILE A 106 -1.62 9.99 7.48
CA ILE A 106 -0.75 9.30 8.44
C ILE A 106 0.63 9.18 7.81
N ARG A 107 1.63 9.72 8.49
CA ARG A 107 3.02 9.72 8.06
C ARG A 107 3.81 8.75 8.92
N ILE A 108 4.44 7.77 8.28
CA ILE A 108 5.28 6.79 8.97
C ILE A 108 6.68 6.88 8.40
N GLU A 109 7.56 7.53 9.15
CA GLU A 109 8.96 7.71 8.80
C GLU A 109 9.72 6.51 9.34
N GLU A 110 9.67 5.38 8.61
CA GLU A 110 10.21 4.11 9.05
C GLU A 110 10.59 3.25 7.84
N ASP A 111 11.42 2.25 8.08
CA ASP A 111 11.68 1.19 7.12
C ASP A 111 10.35 0.49 6.77
N VAL A 112 10.05 0.46 5.49
CA VAL A 112 8.79 -0.13 4.99
C VAL A 112 8.64 -1.57 5.46
N CYS A 113 9.72 -2.36 5.46
CA CYS A 113 9.66 -3.76 5.85
C CYS A 113 9.25 -3.96 7.30
N LYS A 114 9.69 -3.07 8.18
CA LYS A 114 9.26 -3.13 9.60
C LYS A 114 7.75 -2.99 9.73
N VAL A 115 7.18 -2.04 9.00
CA VAL A 115 5.73 -1.82 9.02
C VAL A 115 4.99 -3.00 8.40
N LEU A 116 5.50 -3.51 7.27
CA LEU A 116 4.89 -4.66 6.60
C LEU A 116 4.92 -5.90 7.48
N PHE A 117 6.03 -6.17 8.17
CA PHE A 117 6.11 -7.29 9.12
C PHE A 117 5.11 -7.12 10.27
N ALA A 118 4.97 -5.91 10.79
CA ALA A 118 4.02 -5.64 11.87
C ALA A 118 2.57 -5.88 11.42
N LEU A 119 2.23 -5.45 10.21
CA LEU A 119 0.92 -5.71 9.62
C LEU A 119 0.67 -7.20 9.46
N MET A 120 1.64 -7.91 8.89
CA MET A 120 1.51 -9.34 8.67
C MET A 120 1.36 -10.09 9.99
N HIS A 121 2.18 -9.76 10.98
CA HIS A 121 2.12 -10.37 12.30
C HIS A 121 0.74 -10.17 12.94
N THR A 122 0.24 -8.94 12.92
CA THR A 122 -1.04 -8.61 13.55
C THR A 122 -2.20 -9.37 12.91
N PHE A 123 -2.28 -9.39 11.58
CA PHE A 123 -3.45 -9.92 10.90
C PHE A 123 -3.33 -11.41 10.54
N SER A 124 -2.11 -11.94 10.37
CA SER A 124 -1.90 -13.38 10.21
C SER A 124 -2.18 -14.15 11.48
N GLU A 125 -1.82 -13.62 12.65
CA GLU A 125 -2.10 -14.27 13.92
C GLU A 125 -3.58 -14.44 14.17
N LYS A 126 -4.39 -13.43 13.83
CA LYS A 126 -5.85 -13.54 13.93
C LYS A 126 -6.39 -14.68 13.08
N ASN A 127 -5.84 -14.87 11.88
CA ASN A 127 -6.23 -15.97 11.00
C ASN A 127 -5.80 -17.33 11.55
N SER A 128 -4.64 -17.41 12.22
CA SER A 128 -4.16 -18.64 12.86
C SER A 128 -5.02 -19.07 14.03
N LEU A 129 -5.59 -18.11 14.76
CA LEU A 129 -6.46 -18.39 15.91
C LEU A 129 -7.87 -18.82 15.49
N GLN A 130 -8.25 -18.57 14.25
CA GLN A 130 -9.58 -18.92 13.72
C GLN A 130 -9.42 -19.60 12.35
N PRO A 131 -8.87 -20.80 12.30
CA PRO A 131 -8.57 -21.45 11.02
C PRO A 131 -9.81 -21.82 10.20
N SER A 132 -10.99 -21.85 10.80
CA SER A 132 -12.24 -22.17 10.10
C SER A 132 -12.88 -20.97 9.40
N SER A 133 -12.43 -19.76 9.69
CA SER A 133 -12.92 -18.54 9.03
C SER A 133 -11.74 -17.62 8.78
N ILE A 134 -11.44 -17.40 7.49
CA ILE A 134 -10.41 -16.44 7.12
C ILE A 134 -10.94 -15.05 7.48
N HIS A 135 -10.29 -14.42 8.44
CA HIS A 135 -10.64 -13.07 8.85
C HIS A 135 -9.78 -12.06 8.11
N HIS A 136 -10.41 -11.25 7.28
CA HIS A 136 -9.74 -10.10 6.68
C HIS A 136 -10.14 -8.86 7.47
N PRO A 137 -9.17 -7.98 7.79
CA PRO A 137 -9.50 -6.79 8.57
C PRO A 137 -10.44 -5.86 7.81
N SER A 138 -11.35 -5.24 8.55
CA SER A 138 -12.16 -4.15 8.01
C SER A 138 -11.32 -2.90 7.82
N VAL A 139 -11.86 -1.93 7.10
CA VAL A 139 -11.22 -0.61 6.97
C VAL A 139 -10.95 0.00 8.35
N ASP A 140 -11.91 -0.09 9.27
CA ASP A 140 -11.74 0.45 10.62
C ASP A 140 -10.63 -0.23 11.40
N GLU A 141 -10.51 -1.55 11.28
CA GLU A 141 -9.42 -2.30 11.93
C GLU A 141 -8.05 -1.89 11.41
N LEU A 142 -7.94 -1.70 10.08
CA LEU A 142 -6.70 -1.23 9.48
C LEU A 142 -6.35 0.18 9.94
N LEU A 143 -7.32 1.08 9.97
CA LEU A 143 -7.08 2.45 10.44
C LEU A 143 -6.65 2.46 11.90
N ALA A 144 -7.26 1.62 12.74
CA ALA A 144 -6.87 1.49 14.14
C ALA A 144 -5.43 1.02 14.30
N PHE A 145 -4.96 0.13 13.43
CA PHE A 145 -3.56 -0.29 13.43
C PHE A 145 -2.62 0.89 13.20
N PHE A 146 -2.94 1.74 12.23
CA PHE A 146 -2.08 2.87 11.86
C PHE A 146 -2.19 4.06 12.80
N ASP A 147 -3.25 4.14 13.60
CA ASP A 147 -3.47 5.24 14.56
C ASP A 147 -2.78 5.03 15.91
N ARG A 148 -1.93 4.04 16.03
CA ARG A 148 -1.20 3.77 17.28
C ARG A 148 -0.11 4.78 17.57
#